data_fb90c909aa4772a814f54fa578cbd33b
#
_entry.id   fb90c909aa4772a814f54fa578cbd33b
#
_cell.length_a   1.000
_cell.length_b   1.000
_cell.length_c   1.000
_cell.angle_alpha   90.00
_cell.angle_beta   90.00
_cell.angle_gamma   90.00
#
_symmetry.space_group_name_H-M   'P 1'
#
loop_
_entity.id
_entity.type
_entity.pdbx_description
1 polymer ?
#
loop_
_entity_poly.entity_id
_entity_poly.type
_entity_poly.pdbx_seq_one_letter_code
_entity_poly.pdbx_strand_id
1 'polypeptide(L)'
;VEDMGDRLILPGLTDLHIHAPQYAFRSLGMDLELLEWLETNTFPEEAKYKDSEYAARAYGIFAKQMKKSATVRACIFGTIHSEATLTLMDLLEQAGLRTMVGKVNMDRNSPDYLREPSARASADATREWLRAVADKGYHHTRPILTPRFIPSCTDELMELLKEIQQENSLPI
;
A
#
# COMPACT_ATOMS: atom_id res chain seq x y z
N VAL A 1 39.25 1.01 5.17
CA VAL A 1 38.63 1.35 6.47
C VAL A 1 38.20 2.80 6.36
N GLU A 2 36.90 3.06 6.56
CA GLU A 2 36.36 4.43 6.59
C GLU A 2 36.22 4.86 8.06
N ASP A 3 36.77 6.01 8.41
CA ASP A 3 36.60 6.57 9.75
C ASP A 3 35.30 7.34 9.82
N MET A 4 34.38 6.86 10.63
CA MET A 4 33.06 7.47 10.81
C MET A 4 33.04 8.53 11.93
N GLY A 5 34.15 8.76 12.59
CA GLY A 5 34.25 9.68 13.73
C GLY A 5 33.28 9.33 14.85
N ASP A 6 32.58 10.32 15.39
CA ASP A 6 31.64 10.19 16.52
C ASP A 6 30.22 9.74 16.06
N ARG A 7 30.06 9.18 14.82
CA ARG A 7 28.76 8.77 14.31
C ARG A 7 28.37 7.40 14.85
N LEU A 8 27.10 7.27 15.24
CA LEU A 8 26.51 5.99 15.59
C LEU A 8 26.05 5.25 14.32
N ILE A 9 26.53 4.02 14.13
CA ILE A 9 26.13 3.15 13.02
C ILE A 9 25.05 2.19 13.54
N LEU A 10 23.88 2.24 12.95
CA LEU A 10 22.73 1.39 13.28
C LEU A 10 22.24 0.62 12.04
N PRO A 11 21.66 -0.57 12.20
CA PRO A 11 20.88 -1.20 11.12
C PRO A 11 19.73 -0.29 10.69
N GLY A 12 19.43 -0.27 9.39
CA GLY A 12 18.25 0.45 8.89
C GLY A 12 16.96 -0.11 9.49
N LEU A 13 16.00 0.78 9.75
CA LEU A 13 14.72 0.43 10.36
C LEU A 13 13.82 -0.33 9.38
N THR A 14 12.92 -1.15 9.93
CA THR A 14 11.86 -1.84 9.19
C THR A 14 10.50 -1.37 9.71
N ASP A 15 9.66 -0.87 8.80
CA ASP A 15 8.27 -0.54 9.08
C ASP A 15 7.37 -1.65 8.53
N LEU A 16 6.69 -2.37 9.41
CA LEU A 16 5.85 -3.51 9.03
C LEU A 16 4.40 -3.16 8.71
N HIS A 17 3.99 -1.90 8.89
CA HIS A 17 2.63 -1.46 8.60
C HIS A 17 2.56 0.04 8.35
N ILE A 18 2.48 0.43 7.08
CA ILE A 18 2.31 1.82 6.68
C ILE A 18 1.34 1.94 5.50
N HIS A 19 0.50 2.96 5.51
CA HIS A 19 -0.40 3.30 4.40
C HIS A 19 0.18 4.47 3.61
N ALA A 20 0.68 4.21 2.40
CA ALA A 20 1.26 5.26 1.56
C ALA A 20 0.29 6.42 1.24
N PRO A 21 -1.02 6.17 0.97
CA PRO A 21 -1.97 7.25 0.72
C PRO A 21 -2.16 8.19 1.90
N GLN A 22 -2.02 7.71 3.12
CA GLN A 22 -2.22 8.50 4.34
C GLN A 22 -1.08 9.49 4.61
N TYR A 23 0.00 9.37 3.87
CA TYR A 23 1.12 10.31 4.01
C TYR A 23 0.71 11.75 3.67
N ALA A 24 -0.26 11.96 2.78
CA ALA A 24 -0.72 13.27 2.35
C ALA A 24 -1.38 14.08 3.49
N PHE A 25 -2.02 13.40 4.46
CA PHE A 25 -2.72 14.04 5.58
C PHE A 25 -2.21 13.57 6.96
N ARG A 26 -0.97 13.06 6.99
CA ARG A 26 -0.36 12.63 8.26
C ARG A 26 -0.45 13.71 9.34
N SER A 27 -0.74 13.28 10.55
CA SER A 27 -0.94 14.13 11.73
C SER A 27 -2.21 15.00 11.71
N LEU A 28 -3.11 14.82 10.76
CA LEU A 28 -4.42 15.46 10.78
C LEU A 28 -5.48 14.57 11.45
N GLY A 29 -6.36 15.18 12.24
CA GLY A 29 -7.47 14.49 12.90
C GLY A 29 -7.04 13.48 13.96
N MET A 30 -5.90 13.69 14.62
CA MET A 30 -5.35 12.79 15.65
C MET A 30 -6.19 12.77 16.94
N ASP A 31 -7.13 13.66 17.08
CA ASP A 31 -8.10 13.80 18.15
C ASP A 31 -9.45 13.13 17.86
N LEU A 32 -9.62 12.57 16.65
CA LEU A 32 -10.84 11.88 16.23
C LEU A 32 -10.78 10.38 16.60
N GLU A 33 -11.96 9.80 16.81
CA GLU A 33 -12.08 8.34 16.89
C GLU A 33 -11.83 7.68 15.52
N LEU A 34 -11.43 6.42 15.52
CA LEU A 34 -10.99 5.71 14.32
C LEU A 34 -12.00 5.78 13.17
N LEU A 35 -13.28 5.51 13.42
CA LEU A 35 -14.29 5.49 12.36
C LEU A 35 -14.54 6.90 11.80
N GLU A 36 -14.62 7.89 12.66
CA GLU A 36 -14.78 9.29 12.26
C GLU A 36 -13.55 9.75 11.46
N TRP A 37 -12.35 9.40 11.90
CA TRP A 37 -11.11 9.70 11.19
C TRP A 37 -11.04 9.02 9.80
N LEU A 38 -11.50 7.77 9.70
CA LEU A 38 -11.59 7.08 8.41
C LEU A 38 -12.54 7.79 7.45
N GLU A 39 -13.72 8.20 7.92
CA GLU A 39 -14.75 8.86 7.09
C GLU A 39 -14.35 10.27 6.67
N THR A 40 -13.74 11.04 7.57
CA THR A 40 -13.45 12.47 7.34
C THR A 40 -12.12 12.73 6.65
N ASN A 41 -11.12 11.90 6.89
CA ASN A 41 -9.76 12.09 6.36
C ASN A 41 -9.34 10.99 5.39
N THR A 42 -9.47 9.72 5.79
CA THR A 42 -8.82 8.62 5.09
C THR A 42 -9.51 8.27 3.78
N PHE A 43 -10.80 7.96 3.83
CA PHE A 43 -11.53 7.53 2.63
C PHE A 43 -11.62 8.62 1.56
N PRO A 44 -11.90 9.89 1.88
CA PRO A 44 -11.87 10.97 0.88
C PRO A 44 -10.49 11.16 0.24
N GLU A 45 -9.42 11.00 1.02
CA GLU A 45 -8.07 11.13 0.48
C GLU A 45 -7.71 9.95 -0.43
N GLU A 46 -7.95 8.72 0.02
CA GLU A 46 -7.63 7.53 -0.76
C GLU A 46 -8.41 7.44 -2.08
N ALA A 47 -9.62 7.98 -2.14
CA ALA A 47 -10.41 8.05 -3.38
C ALA A 47 -9.75 8.90 -4.48
N LYS A 48 -8.94 9.89 -4.12
CA LYS A 48 -8.22 10.76 -5.07
C LYS A 48 -7.19 9.99 -5.90
N TYR A 49 -6.70 8.87 -5.40
CA TYR A 49 -5.71 8.03 -6.08
C TYR A 49 -6.26 7.28 -7.31
N LYS A 50 -7.56 7.40 -7.59
CA LYS A 50 -8.15 7.05 -8.88
C LYS A 50 -7.60 7.92 -10.01
N ASP A 51 -7.23 9.15 -9.72
CA ASP A 51 -6.56 10.08 -10.63
C ASP A 51 -5.06 9.74 -10.69
N SER A 52 -4.59 9.38 -11.87
CA SER A 52 -3.20 8.95 -12.09
C SER A 52 -2.18 10.06 -11.85
N GLU A 53 -2.51 11.31 -12.17
CA GLU A 53 -1.62 12.46 -11.95
C GLU A 53 -1.51 12.76 -10.45
N TYR A 54 -2.64 12.69 -9.73
CA TYR A 54 -2.64 12.81 -8.28
C TYR A 54 -1.80 11.71 -7.64
N ALA A 55 -2.05 10.46 -8.01
CA ALA A 55 -1.32 9.30 -7.49
C ALA A 55 0.20 9.43 -7.73
N ALA A 56 0.63 9.76 -8.94
CA ALA A 56 2.04 9.93 -9.28
C ALA A 56 2.71 11.03 -8.44
N ARG A 57 2.03 12.16 -8.25
CA ARG A 57 2.54 13.27 -7.44
C ARG A 57 2.63 12.92 -5.97
N ALA A 58 1.55 12.39 -5.38
CA ALA A 58 1.49 12.07 -3.96
C ALA A 58 2.45 10.94 -3.58
N TYR A 59 2.47 9.86 -4.35
CA TYR A 59 3.41 8.75 -4.14
C TYR A 59 4.86 9.13 -4.43
N GLY A 60 5.10 10.05 -5.38
CA GLY A 60 6.44 10.59 -5.62
C GLY A 60 7.00 11.33 -4.39
N ILE A 61 6.16 12.10 -3.71
CA ILE A 61 6.53 12.76 -2.45
C ILE A 61 6.79 11.71 -1.36
N PHE A 62 5.90 10.72 -1.22
CA PHE A 62 6.05 9.64 -0.26
C PHE A 62 7.37 8.87 -0.46
N ALA A 63 7.64 8.36 -1.66
CA ALA A 63 8.84 7.60 -1.98
C ALA A 63 10.13 8.41 -1.74
N LYS A 64 10.11 9.69 -2.11
CA LYS A 64 11.23 10.63 -1.86
C LYS A 64 11.50 10.83 -0.37
N GLN A 65 10.45 10.91 0.45
CA GLN A 65 10.61 11.06 1.91
C GLN A 65 11.05 9.74 2.56
N MET A 66 10.48 8.61 2.13
CA MET A 66 10.93 7.29 2.58
C MET A 66 12.44 7.08 2.33
N LYS A 67 12.94 7.44 1.14
CA LYS A 67 14.37 7.36 0.80
C LYS A 67 15.26 8.21 1.72
N LYS A 68 14.72 9.27 2.30
CA LYS A 68 15.44 10.16 3.23
C LYS A 68 15.34 9.74 4.69
N SER A 69 14.46 8.78 4.99
CA SER A 69 14.24 8.30 6.35
C SER A 69 15.27 7.22 6.74
N ALA A 70 15.25 6.83 8.00
CA ALA A 70 16.02 5.68 8.49
C ALA A 70 15.36 4.33 8.14
N THR A 71 14.14 4.34 7.59
CA THR A 71 13.39 3.14 7.18
C THR A 71 13.90 2.64 5.83
N VAL A 72 14.46 1.45 5.81
CA VAL A 72 15.04 0.84 4.60
C VAL A 72 14.20 -0.32 4.07
N ARG A 73 13.26 -0.83 4.88
CA ARG A 73 12.30 -1.88 4.52
C ARG A 73 10.91 -1.47 5.00
N ALA A 74 9.88 -1.76 4.20
CA ALA A 74 8.51 -1.47 4.63
C ALA A 74 7.50 -2.44 4.01
N CYS A 75 6.42 -2.74 4.77
CA CYS A 75 5.19 -3.35 4.28
C CYS A 75 4.16 -2.25 4.09
N ILE A 76 3.70 -2.03 2.87
CA ILE A 76 2.98 -0.82 2.48
C ILE A 76 1.61 -1.17 1.90
N PHE A 77 0.57 -0.61 2.49
CA PHE A 77 -0.77 -0.57 1.90
C PHE A 77 -0.82 0.53 0.85
N GLY A 78 -1.23 0.17 -0.38
CA GLY A 78 -1.59 1.11 -1.45
C GLY A 78 -3.05 1.55 -1.34
N THR A 79 -3.77 1.48 -2.45
CA THR A 79 -5.22 1.73 -2.54
C THR A 79 -5.92 0.56 -3.23
N ILE A 80 -7.26 0.64 -3.35
CA ILE A 80 -8.02 -0.31 -4.19
C ILE A 80 -7.71 -0.15 -5.69
N HIS A 81 -7.11 0.96 -6.11
CA HIS A 81 -6.80 1.28 -7.51
C HIS A 81 -5.50 0.61 -7.93
N SER A 82 -5.59 -0.42 -8.76
CA SER A 82 -4.46 -1.24 -9.20
C SER A 82 -3.36 -0.42 -9.87
N GLU A 83 -3.72 0.50 -10.78
CA GLU A 83 -2.75 1.33 -11.50
C GLU A 83 -2.00 2.30 -10.58
N ALA A 84 -2.70 2.91 -9.62
CA ALA A 84 -2.06 3.76 -8.62
C ALA A 84 -1.07 2.94 -7.77
N THR A 85 -1.43 1.70 -7.40
CA THR A 85 -0.54 0.83 -6.65
C THR A 85 0.68 0.41 -7.46
N LEU A 86 0.55 0.17 -8.77
CA LEU A 86 1.68 -0.06 -9.68
C LEU A 86 2.58 1.18 -9.76
N THR A 87 2.00 2.37 -9.87
CA THR A 87 2.75 3.64 -9.83
C THR A 87 3.56 3.80 -8.53
N LEU A 88 2.97 3.43 -7.39
CA LEU A 88 3.68 3.40 -6.11
C LEU A 88 4.87 2.44 -6.16
N MET A 89 4.67 1.23 -6.68
CA MET A 89 5.73 0.23 -6.80
C MET A 89 6.86 0.70 -7.73
N ASP A 90 6.54 1.30 -8.89
CA ASP A 90 7.53 1.88 -9.81
C ASP A 90 8.41 2.93 -9.10
N LEU A 91 7.80 3.82 -8.31
CA LEU A 91 8.51 4.88 -7.61
C LEU A 91 9.40 4.35 -6.46
N LEU A 92 8.94 3.33 -5.74
CA LEU A 92 9.71 2.70 -4.68
C LEU A 92 10.88 1.87 -5.24
N GLU A 93 10.68 1.17 -6.36
CA GLU A 93 11.71 0.46 -7.09
C GLU A 93 12.83 1.42 -7.55
N GLN A 94 12.45 2.54 -8.19
CA GLN A 94 13.40 3.59 -8.60
C GLN A 94 14.14 4.23 -7.42
N ALA A 95 13.50 4.30 -6.26
CA ALA A 95 14.14 4.78 -5.05
C ALA A 95 15.14 3.78 -4.45
N GLY A 96 15.11 2.50 -4.87
CA GLY A 96 15.97 1.43 -4.38
C GLY A 96 15.59 0.95 -2.97
N LEU A 97 14.34 1.14 -2.57
CA LEU A 97 13.81 0.73 -1.26
C LEU A 97 13.33 -0.72 -1.30
N ARG A 98 13.67 -1.49 -0.28
CA ARG A 98 13.19 -2.87 -0.15
C ARG A 98 11.81 -2.89 0.48
N THR A 99 10.76 -3.00 -0.35
CA THR A 99 9.38 -2.89 0.09
C THR A 99 8.54 -4.10 -0.30
N MET A 100 7.49 -4.34 0.48
CA MET A 100 6.36 -5.17 0.09
C MET A 100 5.16 -4.24 -0.03
N VAL A 101 4.50 -4.24 -1.18
CA VAL A 101 3.38 -3.33 -1.47
C VAL A 101 2.16 -4.14 -1.81
N GLY A 102 1.01 -3.79 -1.25
CA GLY A 102 -0.25 -4.44 -1.51
C GLY A 102 -1.30 -3.51 -2.10
N LYS A 103 -2.02 -4.04 -3.10
CA LYS A 103 -3.31 -3.48 -3.52
C LYS A 103 -4.32 -3.78 -2.41
N VAL A 104 -4.98 -2.73 -1.93
CA VAL A 104 -6.01 -2.86 -0.90
C VAL A 104 -7.25 -3.55 -1.43
N ASN A 105 -7.87 -4.38 -0.60
CA ASN A 105 -9.13 -5.05 -0.86
C ASN A 105 -10.17 -4.60 0.16
N MET A 106 -11.31 -4.12 -0.33
CA MET A 106 -12.49 -3.74 0.48
C MET A 106 -13.75 -3.92 -0.36
N ASP A 107 -14.68 -4.78 0.08
CA ASP A 107 -15.95 -5.06 -0.59
C ASP A 107 -17.20 -4.81 0.29
N ARG A 108 -17.00 -4.36 1.55
CA ARG A 108 -18.09 -3.97 2.45
C ARG A 108 -17.67 -2.86 3.43
N ASN A 109 -18.63 -2.24 4.10
CA ASN A 109 -18.43 -1.27 5.18
C ASN A 109 -17.42 -0.15 4.87
N SER A 110 -17.41 0.29 3.63
CA SER A 110 -16.66 1.45 3.15
C SER A 110 -17.54 2.26 2.19
N PRO A 111 -17.24 3.55 1.95
CA PRO A 111 -18.03 4.36 1.03
C PRO A 111 -18.08 3.76 -0.37
N ASP A 112 -19.20 3.93 -1.07
CA ASP A 112 -19.40 3.39 -2.42
C ASP A 112 -18.33 3.84 -3.42
N TYR A 113 -17.80 5.07 -3.25
CA TYR A 113 -16.75 5.62 -4.09
C TYR A 113 -15.35 5.01 -3.82
N LEU A 114 -15.21 4.25 -2.75
CA LEU A 114 -13.97 3.56 -2.36
C LEU A 114 -14.23 2.10 -1.96
N ARG A 115 -15.17 1.46 -2.61
CA ARG A 115 -15.51 0.05 -2.39
C ARG A 115 -15.46 -0.71 -3.71
N GLU A 116 -14.90 -1.90 -3.68
CA GLU A 116 -14.94 -2.80 -4.82
C GLU A 116 -16.36 -3.40 -4.96
N PRO A 117 -16.85 -3.61 -6.19
CA PRO A 117 -18.25 -3.99 -6.42
C PRO A 117 -18.67 -5.32 -5.81
N SER A 118 -17.73 -6.25 -5.65
CA SER A 118 -17.95 -7.57 -5.05
C SER A 118 -16.63 -8.21 -4.66
N ALA A 119 -16.69 -9.26 -3.84
CA ALA A 119 -15.56 -10.11 -3.48
C ALA A 119 -14.83 -10.64 -4.73
N ARG A 120 -15.59 -11.14 -5.72
CA ARG A 120 -15.03 -11.65 -6.98
C ARG A 120 -14.33 -10.56 -7.78
N ALA A 121 -14.94 -9.38 -7.93
CA ALA A 121 -14.32 -8.26 -8.64
C ALA A 121 -13.01 -7.82 -7.97
N SER A 122 -12.97 -7.79 -6.64
CA SER A 122 -11.76 -7.50 -5.86
C SER A 122 -10.67 -8.55 -6.09
N ALA A 123 -11.02 -9.83 -6.05
CA ALA A 123 -10.10 -10.93 -6.30
C ALA A 123 -9.54 -10.92 -7.73
N ASP A 124 -10.42 -10.70 -8.73
CA ASP A 124 -10.01 -10.64 -10.14
C ASP A 124 -9.07 -9.46 -10.40
N ALA A 125 -9.39 -8.26 -9.87
CA ALA A 125 -8.51 -7.10 -9.94
C ALA A 125 -7.15 -7.34 -9.24
N THR A 126 -7.14 -8.11 -8.16
CA THR A 126 -5.90 -8.51 -7.48
C THR A 126 -5.06 -9.45 -8.35
N ARG A 127 -5.67 -10.43 -9.00
CA ARG A 127 -4.97 -11.33 -9.94
C ARG A 127 -4.40 -10.58 -11.14
N GLU A 128 -5.16 -9.64 -11.71
CA GLU A 128 -4.68 -8.78 -12.81
C GLU A 128 -3.50 -7.91 -12.38
N TRP A 129 -3.61 -7.28 -11.20
CA TRP A 129 -2.53 -6.51 -10.63
C TRP A 129 -1.26 -7.34 -10.41
N LEU A 130 -1.39 -8.58 -9.89
CA LEU A 130 -0.25 -9.49 -9.69
C LEU A 130 0.43 -9.86 -11.01
N ARG A 131 -0.33 -10.08 -12.10
CA ARG A 131 0.23 -10.31 -13.44
C ARG A 131 1.04 -9.09 -13.91
N ALA A 132 0.46 -7.89 -13.78
CA ALA A 132 1.16 -6.66 -14.13
C ALA A 132 2.44 -6.44 -13.31
N VAL A 133 2.43 -6.80 -12.00
CA VAL A 133 3.63 -6.77 -11.15
C VAL A 133 4.69 -7.75 -11.64
N ALA A 134 4.29 -8.96 -12.06
CA ALA A 134 5.22 -9.96 -12.58
C ALA A 134 5.89 -9.48 -13.88
N ASP A 135 5.13 -8.84 -14.77
CA ASP A 135 5.65 -8.29 -16.03
C ASP A 135 6.65 -7.14 -15.82
N LYS A 136 6.57 -6.42 -14.71
CA LYS A 136 7.51 -5.33 -14.36
C LYS A 136 8.91 -5.82 -13.97
N GLY A 137 9.05 -7.02 -13.44
CA GLY A 137 10.33 -7.60 -13.06
C GLY A 137 11.09 -6.82 -11.98
N TYR A 138 10.40 -6.30 -10.96
CA TYR A 138 11.02 -5.53 -9.88
C TYR A 138 12.09 -6.32 -9.11
N HIS A 139 13.17 -5.65 -8.72
CA HIS A 139 14.27 -6.23 -7.95
C HIS A 139 14.17 -5.96 -6.45
N HIS A 140 13.62 -4.83 -6.05
CA HIS A 140 13.58 -4.35 -4.67
C HIS A 140 12.17 -4.40 -4.07
N THR A 141 11.15 -4.21 -4.90
CA THR A 141 9.75 -4.16 -4.48
C THR A 141 9.04 -5.46 -4.82
N ARG A 142 8.25 -5.99 -3.89
CA ARG A 142 7.50 -7.26 -4.05
C ARG A 142 6.03 -7.08 -3.69
N PRO A 143 5.12 -7.88 -4.26
CA PRO A 143 3.72 -7.86 -3.87
C PRO A 143 3.49 -8.53 -2.51
N ILE A 144 2.49 -8.04 -1.79
CA ILE A 144 1.90 -8.62 -0.58
C ILE A 144 0.38 -8.46 -0.68
N LEU A 145 -0.39 -9.39 -0.11
CA LEU A 145 -1.85 -9.22 -0.03
C LEU A 145 -2.19 -8.31 1.15
N THR A 146 -3.08 -7.36 0.92
CA THR A 146 -3.47 -6.37 1.92
C THR A 146 -4.98 -6.21 2.01
N PRO A 147 -5.73 -7.26 2.48
CA PRO A 147 -7.10 -7.03 2.93
C PRO A 147 -7.05 -5.96 4.01
N ARG A 148 -7.78 -4.87 3.80
CA ARG A 148 -7.53 -3.68 4.61
C ARG A 148 -7.85 -3.87 6.08
N PHE A 149 -8.94 -4.57 6.36
CA PHE A 149 -9.53 -4.57 7.69
C PHE A 149 -10.66 -5.60 7.70
N ILE A 150 -10.67 -6.52 8.64
CA ILE A 150 -11.68 -7.59 8.66
C ILE A 150 -13.11 -7.08 8.49
N PRO A 151 -13.56 -5.99 9.17
CA PRO A 151 -14.89 -5.44 8.95
C PRO A 151 -15.18 -4.93 7.53
N SER A 152 -14.18 -4.60 6.73
CA SER A 152 -14.37 -4.12 5.35
C SER A 152 -14.14 -5.19 4.27
N CYS A 153 -13.92 -6.44 4.68
CA CYS A 153 -13.80 -7.58 3.79
C CYS A 153 -14.89 -8.62 4.13
N THR A 154 -15.60 -9.13 3.11
CA THR A 154 -16.52 -10.26 3.30
C THR A 154 -15.74 -11.56 3.50
N ASP A 155 -16.38 -12.56 4.09
CA ASP A 155 -15.79 -13.90 4.23
C ASP A 155 -15.47 -14.50 2.86
N GLU A 156 -16.35 -14.27 1.85
CA GLU A 156 -16.10 -14.66 0.46
C GLU A 156 -14.81 -14.04 -0.08
N LEU A 157 -14.59 -12.74 0.15
CA LEU A 157 -13.35 -12.07 -0.27
C LEU A 157 -12.14 -12.67 0.42
N MET A 158 -12.22 -12.94 1.72
CA MET A 158 -11.11 -13.53 2.48
C MET A 158 -10.75 -14.94 1.98
N GLU A 159 -11.73 -15.77 1.63
CA GLU A 159 -11.47 -17.09 1.03
C GLU A 159 -10.81 -16.96 -0.37
N LEU A 160 -11.31 -16.06 -1.23
CA LEU A 160 -10.69 -15.81 -2.54
C LEU A 160 -9.26 -15.29 -2.42
N LEU A 161 -8.97 -14.42 -1.46
CA LEU A 161 -7.60 -13.93 -1.21
C LEU A 161 -6.68 -15.02 -0.68
N LYS A 162 -7.19 -15.95 0.13
CA LYS A 162 -6.45 -17.13 0.58
C LYS A 162 -6.08 -18.05 -0.60
N GLU A 163 -6.99 -18.25 -1.56
CA GLU A 163 -6.67 -18.97 -2.80
C GLU A 163 -5.52 -18.30 -3.55
N ILE A 164 -5.61 -16.97 -3.76
CA ILE A 164 -4.56 -16.17 -4.42
C ILE A 164 -3.24 -16.28 -3.67
N GLN A 165 -3.28 -16.24 -2.33
CA GLN A 165 -2.11 -16.40 -1.48
C GLN A 165 -1.41 -17.73 -1.75
N GLN A 166 -2.17 -18.82 -1.80
CA GLN A 166 -1.63 -20.17 -2.01
C GLN A 166 -1.09 -20.35 -3.43
N GLU A 167 -1.82 -19.88 -4.44
CA GLU A 167 -1.43 -19.94 -5.86
C GLU A 167 -0.09 -19.25 -6.12
N ASN A 168 0.19 -18.14 -5.42
CA ASN A 168 1.34 -17.29 -5.66
C ASN A 168 2.39 -17.31 -4.54
N SER A 169 2.17 -18.07 -3.47
CA SER A 169 3.04 -18.13 -2.28
C SER A 169 3.31 -16.74 -1.69
N LEU A 170 2.30 -15.89 -1.60
CA LEU A 170 2.41 -14.50 -1.14
C LEU A 170 2.29 -14.39 0.38
N PRO A 171 2.97 -13.41 0.99
CA PRO A 171 2.62 -12.96 2.34
C PRO A 171 1.29 -12.19 2.35
N ILE A 172 0.68 -12.12 3.52
CA ILE A 172 -0.56 -11.37 3.77
C ILE A 172 -0.41 -10.58 5.06
#